data_8a425c67ada9efa231077dd98e9fd190
#
_entry.id   8a425c67ada9efa231077dd98e9fd190
#
_cell.length_a   1.000
_cell.length_b   1.000
_cell.length_c   1.000
_cell.angle_alpha   90.00
_cell.angle_beta   90.00
_cell.angle_gamma   90.00
#
_symmetry.space_group_name_H-M   'P 1'
#
loop_
_entity.id
_entity.type
_entity.pdbx_description
1 polymer ?
#
loop_
_entity_poly.entity_id
_entity_poly.type
_entity_poly.pdbx_seq_one_letter_code
_entity_poly.pdbx_strand_id
1 'polypeptide(L)'
;MNYDKLNAYKLTARYLVLIDCGSDGIGSGDIHASFDDACDVYDCQMDFGDASTVHAIDFTDGTTQDVTAEANALIAKRCNERAVDLPTWLEGVL
;
A
#
# COMPACT_ATOMS: atom_id res chain seq x y z
N MET A 1 12.09 -4.89 -29.34
CA MET A 1 11.75 -4.55 -27.95
C MET A 1 12.89 -3.74 -27.34
N ASN A 2 12.56 -2.74 -26.58
CA ASN A 2 13.56 -1.90 -25.93
C ASN A 2 13.96 -2.55 -24.60
N TYR A 3 15.18 -3.11 -24.53
CA TYR A 3 15.68 -3.78 -23.33
C TYR A 3 15.84 -2.86 -22.13
N ASP A 4 16.25 -1.61 -22.36
CA ASP A 4 16.43 -0.66 -21.28
C ASP A 4 15.09 -0.34 -20.60
N LYS A 5 14.05 -0.18 -21.40
CA LYS A 5 12.71 0.05 -20.89
C LYS A 5 12.17 -1.16 -20.13
N LEU A 6 12.42 -2.36 -20.65
CA LEU A 6 12.01 -3.60 -20.01
C LEU A 6 12.73 -3.78 -18.67
N ASN A 7 14.03 -3.54 -18.64
CA ASN A 7 14.82 -3.64 -17.40
C ASN A 7 14.37 -2.61 -16.36
N ALA A 8 14.10 -1.38 -16.78
CA ALA A 8 13.58 -0.35 -15.88
C ALA A 8 12.24 -0.78 -15.27
N TYR A 9 11.36 -1.36 -16.08
CA TYR A 9 10.08 -1.89 -15.60
C TYR A 9 10.27 -3.02 -14.58
N LYS A 10 11.18 -3.96 -14.86
CA LYS A 10 11.47 -5.08 -13.94
C LYS A 10 12.07 -4.60 -12.62
N LEU A 11 12.86 -3.53 -12.65
CA LEU A 11 13.49 -2.97 -11.46
C LEU A 11 12.54 -2.12 -10.63
N THR A 12 11.41 -1.72 -11.21
CA THR A 12 10.45 -0.87 -10.51
C THR A 12 9.55 -1.74 -9.63
N ALA A 13 9.59 -1.48 -8.34
CA ALA A 13 8.66 -2.11 -7.41
C ALA A 13 7.22 -1.66 -7.70
N ARG A 14 6.29 -2.57 -7.45
CA ARG A 14 4.86 -2.29 -7.52
C ARG A 14 4.24 -2.57 -6.17
N TYR A 15 3.10 -1.98 -5.92
CA TYR A 15 2.44 -2.05 -4.62
C TYR A 15 1.01 -2.55 -4.77
N LEU A 16 0.63 -3.45 -3.89
CA LEU A 16 -0.68 -4.08 -3.89
C LEU A 16 -1.32 -3.90 -2.52
N VAL A 17 -2.58 -3.49 -2.50
CA VAL A 17 -3.36 -3.44 -1.26
C VAL A 17 -4.23 -4.69 -1.21
N LEU A 18 -4.02 -5.52 -0.18
CA LEU A 18 -4.85 -6.68 0.10
C LEU A 18 -5.93 -6.29 1.10
N ILE A 19 -7.16 -6.66 0.82
CA ILE A 19 -8.33 -6.28 1.59
C ILE A 19 -8.98 -7.56 2.12
N ASP A 20 -9.16 -7.64 3.44
CA ASP A 20 -9.88 -8.74 4.06
C ASP A 20 -11.38 -8.46 3.98
N CYS A 21 -12.06 -9.22 3.15
CA CYS A 21 -13.51 -9.11 2.96
C CYS A 21 -14.29 -10.09 3.84
N GLY A 22 -13.68 -10.62 4.89
CA GLY A 22 -14.31 -11.54 5.81
C GLY A 22 -14.65 -12.88 5.15
N SER A 23 -15.93 -13.26 5.19
CA SER A 23 -16.37 -14.54 4.62
C SER A 23 -16.21 -14.62 3.11
N ASP A 24 -16.09 -13.50 2.42
CA ASP A 24 -15.86 -13.44 0.98
C ASP A 24 -14.38 -13.65 0.60
N GLY A 25 -13.49 -13.72 1.60
CA GLY A 25 -12.06 -13.97 1.40
C GLY A 25 -11.23 -12.71 1.30
N ILE A 26 -10.03 -12.87 0.75
CA ILE A 26 -9.09 -11.77 0.55
C ILE A 26 -9.20 -11.27 -0.88
N GLY A 27 -9.48 -9.97 -1.02
CA GLY A 27 -9.53 -9.32 -2.32
C GLY A 27 -8.33 -8.42 -2.55
N SER A 28 -8.13 -8.04 -3.79
CA SER A 28 -7.13 -7.03 -4.15
C SER A 28 -7.69 -6.14 -5.25
N GLY A 29 -7.23 -4.89 -5.24
CA GLY A 29 -7.50 -3.97 -6.33
C GLY A 29 -6.38 -3.99 -7.35
N ASP A 30 -6.17 -2.84 -7.99
CA ASP A 30 -5.11 -2.68 -8.98
C ASP A 30 -3.73 -2.70 -8.33
N ILE A 31 -2.72 -3.05 -9.14
CA ILE A 31 -1.33 -2.90 -8.74
C ILE A 31 -0.92 -1.46 -8.98
N HIS A 32 -0.39 -0.83 -7.95
CA HIS A 32 -0.01 0.59 -7.99
C HIS A 32 1.48 0.76 -8.30
N ALA A 33 1.81 1.69 -9.17
CA ALA A 33 3.19 1.99 -9.52
C ALA A 33 3.91 2.77 -8.42
N SER A 34 3.18 3.50 -7.58
CA SER A 34 3.77 4.31 -6.52
C SER A 34 3.27 3.88 -5.14
N PHE A 35 4.17 3.98 -4.16
CA PHE A 35 3.83 3.72 -2.76
C PHE A 35 2.77 4.72 -2.26
N ASP A 36 2.87 5.97 -2.68
CA ASP A 36 1.91 7.01 -2.29
C ASP A 36 0.49 6.66 -2.73
N ASP A 37 0.32 6.19 -3.96
CA ASP A 37 -0.99 5.81 -4.48
C ASP A 37 -1.55 4.61 -3.72
N ALA A 38 -0.71 3.62 -3.42
CA ALA A 38 -1.12 2.46 -2.63
C ALA A 38 -1.55 2.88 -1.22
N CYS A 39 -0.85 3.82 -0.60
CA CYS A 39 -1.20 4.34 0.72
C CYS A 39 -2.56 5.05 0.70
N ASP A 40 -2.87 5.77 -0.37
CA ASP A 40 -4.17 6.43 -0.50
C ASP A 40 -5.32 5.42 -0.54
N VAL A 41 -5.14 4.34 -1.31
CA VAL A 41 -6.13 3.26 -1.37
C VAL A 41 -6.25 2.54 -0.03
N TYR A 42 -5.13 2.24 0.60
CA TYR A 42 -5.08 1.60 1.91
C TYR A 42 -5.80 2.42 2.97
N ASP A 43 -5.52 3.73 3.03
CA ASP A 43 -6.17 4.64 3.96
C ASP A 43 -7.70 4.64 3.75
N CYS A 44 -8.13 4.70 2.51
CA CYS A 44 -9.55 4.67 2.17
C CYS A 44 -10.22 3.37 2.63
N GLN A 45 -9.59 2.22 2.41
CA GLN A 45 -10.13 0.92 2.81
C GLN A 45 -10.19 0.77 4.34
N MET A 46 -9.14 1.21 5.03
CA MET A 46 -9.12 1.18 6.50
C MET A 46 -10.19 2.08 7.09
N ASP A 47 -10.45 3.24 6.48
CA ASP A 47 -11.48 4.17 6.90
C ASP A 47 -12.89 3.58 6.73
N PHE A 48 -13.08 2.74 5.72
CA PHE A 48 -14.32 1.99 5.53
C PHE A 48 -14.52 0.88 6.55
N GLY A 49 -13.47 0.50 7.29
CA GLY A 49 -13.54 -0.58 8.25
C GLY A 49 -13.07 -1.92 7.69
N ASP A 50 -12.55 -1.96 6.47
CA ASP A 50 -12.01 -3.17 5.86
C ASP A 50 -10.55 -3.34 6.24
N ALA A 51 -10.23 -4.38 6.99
CA ALA A 51 -8.84 -4.68 7.37
C ALA A 51 -8.00 -4.89 6.11
N SER A 52 -6.91 -4.14 5.99
CA SER A 52 -6.09 -4.13 4.77
C SER A 52 -4.62 -4.14 5.10
N THR A 53 -3.82 -4.61 4.14
CA THR A 53 -2.36 -4.59 4.21
C THR A 53 -1.79 -4.11 2.89
N VAL A 54 -0.57 -3.55 2.93
CA VAL A 54 0.13 -3.07 1.75
C VAL A 54 1.36 -3.94 1.53
N HIS A 55 1.54 -4.40 0.29
CA HIS A 55 2.65 -5.26 -0.10
C HIS A 55 3.43 -4.65 -1.24
N ALA A 56 4.76 -4.67 -1.13
CA ALA A 56 5.65 -4.31 -2.22
C ALA A 56 6.01 -5.58 -2.99
N ILE A 57 5.94 -5.52 -4.31
CA ILE A 57 6.27 -6.63 -5.20
C ILE A 57 7.48 -6.22 -6.02
N ASP A 58 8.56 -6.99 -5.91
CA ASP A 58 9.74 -6.80 -6.73
C ASP A 58 9.72 -7.80 -7.87
N PHE A 59 9.52 -7.30 -9.09
CA PHE A 59 9.44 -8.15 -10.27
C PHE A 59 10.82 -8.65 -10.74
N THR A 60 11.91 -8.10 -10.20
CA THR A 60 13.25 -8.53 -10.56
C THR A 60 13.55 -9.92 -10.01
N ASP A 61 13.19 -10.18 -8.78
CA ASP A 61 13.48 -11.45 -8.09
C ASP A 61 12.22 -12.20 -7.67
N GLY A 62 11.04 -11.64 -7.93
CA GLY A 62 9.76 -12.25 -7.58
C GLY A 62 9.44 -12.25 -6.10
N THR A 63 10.13 -11.43 -5.31
CA THR A 63 9.86 -11.32 -3.88
C THR A 63 8.72 -10.38 -3.57
N THR A 64 8.06 -10.61 -2.44
CA THR A 64 7.05 -9.71 -1.89
C THR A 64 7.43 -9.36 -0.46
N GLN A 65 7.09 -8.15 -0.05
CA GLN A 65 7.36 -7.67 1.30
C GLN A 65 6.12 -6.94 1.82
N ASP A 66 5.71 -7.26 3.04
CA ASP A 66 4.65 -6.50 3.73
C ASP A 66 5.22 -5.16 4.19
N VAL A 67 4.68 -4.08 3.67
CA VAL A 67 5.10 -2.71 3.96
C VAL A 67 3.98 -1.92 4.65
N THR A 68 3.09 -2.60 5.34
CA THR A 68 1.96 -1.97 6.04
C THR A 68 2.44 -1.01 7.13
N ALA A 69 3.47 -1.37 7.88
CA ALA A 69 4.03 -0.49 8.91
C ALA A 69 4.56 0.81 8.31
N GLU A 70 5.22 0.74 7.17
CA GLU A 70 5.73 1.89 6.44
C GLU A 70 4.58 2.75 5.90
N ALA A 71 3.49 2.11 5.44
CA ALA A 71 2.30 2.82 5.00
C ALA A 71 1.65 3.59 6.16
N ASN A 72 1.53 2.98 7.32
CA ASN A 72 1.02 3.65 8.53
C ASN A 72 1.89 4.86 8.90
N ALA A 73 3.20 4.71 8.85
CA ALA A 73 4.15 5.79 9.15
C ALA A 73 4.00 6.95 8.16
N LEU A 74 3.83 6.65 6.87
CA LEU A 74 3.66 7.69 5.85
C LEU A 74 2.36 8.47 6.06
N ILE A 75 1.26 7.78 6.37
CA ILE A 75 -0.03 8.42 6.61
C ILE A 75 0.06 9.32 7.85
N ALA A 76 0.69 8.85 8.93
CA ALA A 76 0.90 9.66 10.13
C ALA A 76 1.74 10.91 9.82
N LYS A 77 2.79 10.76 9.03
CA LYS A 77 3.62 11.88 8.61
C LYS A 77 2.83 12.91 7.81
N ARG A 78 2.00 12.47 6.87
CA ARG A 78 1.13 13.36 6.08
C ARG A 78 0.17 14.15 6.96
N CYS A 79 -0.44 13.49 7.94
CA CYS A 79 -1.34 14.15 8.88
C CYS A 79 -0.61 15.21 9.70
N ASN A 80 0.59 14.90 10.16
CA ASN A 80 1.41 15.85 10.93
C ASN A 80 1.80 17.06 10.07
N GLU A 81 2.20 16.85 8.82
CA GLU A 81 2.57 17.92 7.90
C GLU A 81 1.40 18.83 7.56
N ARG A 82 0.18 18.30 7.53
CA ARG A 82 -1.05 19.04 7.24
C ARG A 82 -1.70 19.61 8.49
N ALA A 83 -1.14 19.34 9.67
CA ALA A 83 -1.69 19.72 10.98
C ALA A 83 -3.13 19.24 11.15
N VAL A 84 -3.43 18.01 10.72
CA VAL A 84 -4.72 17.36 10.90
C VAL A 84 -4.58 16.16 11.83
N ASP A 85 -5.69 15.76 12.45
CA ASP A 85 -5.71 14.61 13.34
C ASP A 85 -5.48 13.30 12.58
N LEU A 86 -4.89 12.32 13.26
CA LEU A 86 -4.75 10.98 12.71
C LEU A 86 -6.13 10.37 12.46
N PRO A 87 -6.27 9.54 11.41
CA PRO A 87 -7.48 8.74 11.25
C PRO A 87 -7.71 7.86 12.49
N THR A 88 -8.97 7.66 12.86
CA THR A 88 -9.33 6.89 14.05
C THR A 88 -8.74 5.46 13.99
N TRP A 89 -8.77 4.84 12.81
CA TRP A 89 -8.23 3.49 12.64
C TRP A 89 -6.72 3.42 12.91
N LEU A 90 -6.00 4.52 12.60
CA LEU A 90 -4.55 4.57 12.76
C LEU A 90 -4.13 4.76 14.22
N GLU A 91 -4.93 5.45 15.02
CA GLU A 91 -4.65 5.67 16.44
C GLU A 91 -4.48 4.36 17.20
N GLY A 92 -5.22 3.32 16.82
CA GLY A 92 -5.13 2.02 17.45
C GLY A 92 -3.98 1.14 16.96
N VAL A 93 -3.28 1.54 15.90
CA VAL A 93 -2.24 0.75 15.24
C VAL A 93 -0.84 1.28 15.56
N LEU A 94 -0.69 2.56 15.83
CA LEU A 94 0.58 3.21 16.15
C LEU A 94 1.00 3.03 17.59
#